data_269b7df5f22185d90d5c2c5975fb1174
#
_entry.id   269b7df5f22185d90d5c2c5975fb1174
#
_cell.length_a   1.000
_cell.length_b   1.000
_cell.length_c   1.000
_cell.angle_alpha   90.00
_cell.angle_beta   90.00
_cell.angle_gamma   90.00
#
_symmetry.space_group_name_H-M   'P 1'
#
loop_
_entity.id
_entity.type
_entity.pdbx_description
1 polymer ?
#
loop_
_entity_poly.entity_id
_entity_poly.type
_entity_poly.pdbx_seq_one_letter_code
_entity_poly.pdbx_strand_id
1 'polypeptide(L)'
;YTTPKGKEITLDGSETMNWLTKNEDGTYTKDESTFKSKLNEFVKSLASQYNSIGSSRTFTGQDGQSHTVSGGTYGFRVSQDKEVSALLALMNENKSEESRVPEHTGQLPSEGNGGLGSSYIEVNITKQHLWFVKDGSVVLESDFVSGKESDSSRFTPSGTYYIYNKERNRVLRGTKQANGKYEYESPVSYWMPFNKGIGFHD
;
A
#
# COMPACT_ATOMS: atom_id res chain seq x y z
N TYR A 1 -3.40 0.80 19.42
CA TYR A 1 -2.87 1.12 18.07
C TYR A 1 -2.21 2.48 18.07
N THR A 2 -1.07 2.59 17.41
CA THR A 2 -0.43 3.88 17.11
C THR A 2 -0.46 4.09 15.61
N THR A 3 -1.19 5.09 15.15
CA THR A 3 -1.32 5.38 13.71
C THR A 3 0.01 5.87 13.11
N PRO A 4 0.20 5.80 11.78
CA PRO A 4 1.40 6.34 11.12
C PRO A 4 1.63 7.85 11.37
N LYS A 5 0.61 8.57 11.85
CA LYS A 5 0.67 9.99 12.22
C LYS A 5 0.90 10.21 13.73
N GLY A 6 1.21 9.15 14.47
CA GLY A 6 1.46 9.20 15.92
C GLY A 6 0.22 9.35 16.79
N LYS A 7 -0.99 9.26 16.24
CA LYS A 7 -2.23 9.27 17.04
C LYS A 7 -2.45 7.90 17.64
N GLU A 8 -2.73 7.86 18.94
CA GLU A 8 -3.14 6.63 19.61
C GLU A 8 -4.67 6.40 19.50
N ILE A 9 -5.03 5.15 19.32
CA ILE A 9 -6.42 4.67 19.25
C ILE A 9 -6.52 3.47 20.17
N THR A 10 -7.39 3.55 21.14
CA THR A 10 -7.62 2.47 22.12
C THR A 10 -9.00 1.84 21.87
N LEU A 11 -9.04 0.52 21.92
CA LEU A 11 -10.26 -0.25 22.04
C LEU A 11 -10.18 -1.03 23.34
N ASP A 12 -10.91 -0.58 24.33
CA ASP A 12 -10.92 -1.16 25.67
C ASP A 12 -12.33 -1.50 26.15
N GLY A 13 -12.43 -1.94 27.40
CA GLY A 13 -13.70 -2.28 28.03
C GLY A 13 -14.67 -1.11 28.12
N SER A 14 -14.20 0.13 28.26
CA SER A 14 -15.06 1.31 28.33
C SER A 14 -15.78 1.58 27.02
N GLU A 15 -15.09 1.39 25.89
CA GLU A 15 -15.67 1.49 24.55
C GLU A 15 -16.64 0.33 24.29
N THR A 16 -16.21 -0.91 24.56
CA THR A 16 -17.01 -2.11 24.25
C THR A 16 -18.23 -2.28 25.16
N MET A 17 -18.22 -1.77 26.38
CA MET A 17 -19.40 -1.72 27.24
C MET A 17 -20.56 -0.93 26.62
N ASN A 18 -20.27 0.12 25.85
CA ASN A 18 -21.28 0.91 25.14
C ASN A 18 -21.95 0.15 23.98
N TRP A 19 -21.42 -1.01 23.61
CA TRP A 19 -21.98 -1.89 22.57
C TRP A 19 -22.92 -2.95 23.11
N LEU A 20 -23.05 -3.03 24.44
CA LEU A 20 -23.93 -3.96 25.15
C LEU A 20 -25.28 -3.33 25.45
N THR A 21 -26.32 -4.13 25.51
CA THR A 21 -27.65 -3.71 25.96
C THR A 21 -27.71 -3.83 27.46
N LYS A 22 -28.04 -2.72 28.15
CA LYS A 22 -28.30 -2.74 29.58
C LYS A 22 -29.75 -3.18 29.84
N ASN A 23 -29.90 -4.22 30.65
CA ASN A 23 -31.18 -4.78 31.04
C ASN A 23 -31.80 -3.99 32.21
N GLU A 24 -33.11 -4.19 32.48
CA GLU A 24 -33.82 -3.54 33.57
C GLU A 24 -33.30 -3.91 34.98
N ASP A 25 -32.73 -5.13 35.10
CA ASP A 25 -32.11 -5.61 36.34
C ASP A 25 -30.66 -5.09 36.55
N GLY A 26 -30.19 -4.23 35.65
CA GLY A 26 -28.84 -3.67 35.69
C GLY A 26 -27.74 -4.56 35.11
N THR A 27 -28.07 -5.76 34.65
CA THR A 27 -27.12 -6.61 33.91
C THR A 27 -26.93 -6.14 32.47
N TYR A 28 -25.96 -6.69 31.76
CA TYR A 28 -25.68 -6.37 30.36
C TYR A 28 -25.77 -7.62 29.50
N THR A 29 -26.42 -7.46 28.34
CA THR A 29 -26.57 -8.53 27.35
C THR A 29 -25.77 -8.14 26.09
N LYS A 30 -24.97 -9.07 25.56
CA LYS A 30 -24.29 -8.95 24.29
C LYS A 30 -25.17 -9.49 23.16
N ASP A 31 -25.70 -8.62 22.32
CA ASP A 31 -26.24 -9.05 21.03
C ASP A 31 -25.09 -9.21 20.03
N GLU A 32 -24.86 -10.44 19.59
CA GLU A 32 -23.71 -10.78 18.74
C GLU A 32 -23.69 -10.02 17.41
N SER A 33 -24.86 -9.76 16.83
CA SER A 33 -24.96 -9.05 15.55
C SER A 33 -24.64 -7.57 15.71
N THR A 34 -25.19 -6.94 16.72
CA THR A 34 -24.94 -5.52 17.07
C THR A 34 -23.48 -5.33 17.45
N PHE A 35 -22.94 -6.20 18.30
CA PHE A 35 -21.53 -6.12 18.72
C PHE A 35 -20.58 -6.23 17.55
N LYS A 36 -20.81 -7.21 16.66
CA LYS A 36 -20.01 -7.37 15.44
C LYS A 36 -20.13 -6.16 14.51
N SER A 37 -21.33 -5.57 14.40
CA SER A 37 -21.53 -4.35 13.60
C SER A 37 -20.71 -3.19 14.16
N LYS A 38 -20.73 -2.97 15.46
CA LYS A 38 -19.92 -1.93 16.12
C LYS A 38 -18.42 -2.15 15.98
N LEU A 39 -17.98 -3.39 16.08
CA LEU A 39 -16.59 -3.71 15.85
C LEU A 39 -16.16 -3.46 14.40
N ASN A 40 -17.03 -3.76 13.42
CA ASN A 40 -16.77 -3.40 12.01
C ASN A 40 -16.68 -1.89 11.81
N GLU A 41 -17.56 -1.10 12.45
CA GLU A 41 -17.49 0.37 12.41
C GLU A 41 -16.17 0.89 12.98
N PHE A 42 -15.75 0.35 14.13
CA PHE A 42 -14.46 0.68 14.73
C PHE A 42 -13.30 0.37 13.78
N VAL A 43 -13.22 -0.85 13.24
CA VAL A 43 -12.14 -1.26 12.31
C VAL A 43 -12.17 -0.44 11.02
N LYS A 44 -13.35 -0.07 10.53
CA LYS A 44 -13.49 0.84 9.38
C LYS A 44 -12.93 2.23 9.68
N SER A 45 -13.21 2.77 10.86
CA SER A 45 -12.64 4.03 11.32
C SER A 45 -11.11 3.94 11.47
N LEU A 46 -10.62 2.85 12.06
CA LEU A 46 -9.19 2.56 12.16
C LEU A 46 -8.54 2.53 10.77
N ALA A 47 -9.13 1.80 9.82
CA ALA A 47 -8.64 1.69 8.46
C ALA A 47 -8.52 3.05 7.76
N SER A 48 -9.44 3.97 8.00
CA SER A 48 -9.37 5.32 7.41
C SER A 48 -8.15 6.13 7.86
N GLN A 49 -7.56 5.79 9.00
CA GLN A 49 -6.39 6.46 9.57
C GLN A 49 -5.07 5.80 9.19
N TYR A 50 -5.10 4.53 8.76
CA TYR A 50 -3.93 3.76 8.35
C TYR A 50 -3.75 3.66 6.85
N ASN A 51 -4.85 3.57 6.09
CA ASN A 51 -4.78 3.30 4.66
C ASN A 51 -4.06 4.42 3.91
N SER A 52 -3.05 4.02 3.13
CA SER A 52 -2.21 4.95 2.37
C SER A 52 -1.90 4.48 0.94
N ILE A 53 -2.41 3.30 0.52
CA ILE A 53 -2.29 2.87 -0.89
C ILE A 53 -3.04 3.86 -1.79
N GLY A 54 -2.34 4.38 -2.80
CA GLY A 54 -2.88 5.33 -3.77
C GLY A 54 -3.07 6.75 -3.26
N SER A 55 -2.77 7.03 -2.00
CA SER A 55 -2.83 8.39 -1.45
C SER A 55 -1.77 9.30 -2.06
N SER A 56 -2.03 10.62 -2.02
CA SER A 56 -1.03 11.63 -2.39
C SER A 56 0.16 11.59 -1.44
N ARG A 57 1.36 11.70 -2.01
CA ARG A 57 2.63 11.82 -1.30
C ARG A 57 3.39 13.03 -1.82
N THR A 58 3.88 13.84 -0.89
CA THR A 58 4.78 14.94 -1.21
C THR A 58 6.18 14.55 -0.78
N PHE A 59 7.14 14.65 -1.67
CA PHE A 59 8.54 14.30 -1.44
C PHE A 59 9.46 15.32 -2.09
N THR A 60 10.70 15.38 -1.63
CA THR A 60 11.75 16.18 -2.28
C THR A 60 12.43 15.30 -3.32
N GLY A 61 12.35 15.71 -4.59
CA GLY A 61 12.98 15.03 -5.72
C GLY A 61 14.50 15.27 -5.80
N GLN A 62 15.15 14.53 -6.70
CA GLN A 62 16.60 14.67 -6.92
C GLN A 62 16.96 16.00 -7.60
N ASP A 63 15.98 16.74 -8.11
CA ASP A 63 16.14 18.13 -8.58
C ASP A 63 16.04 19.16 -7.43
N GLY A 64 15.91 18.73 -6.19
CA GLY A 64 15.76 19.56 -5.00
C GLY A 64 14.40 20.23 -4.85
N GLN A 65 13.44 19.92 -5.74
CA GLN A 65 12.10 20.50 -5.68
C GLN A 65 11.11 19.59 -4.95
N SER A 66 10.04 20.20 -4.43
CA SER A 66 8.94 19.44 -3.82
C SER A 66 7.98 18.96 -4.90
N HIS A 67 7.76 17.66 -4.95
CA HIS A 67 6.84 17.03 -5.89
C HIS A 67 5.71 16.32 -5.14
N THR A 68 4.51 16.34 -5.73
CA THR A 68 3.37 15.56 -5.21
C THR A 68 2.94 14.56 -6.26
N VAL A 69 2.91 13.28 -5.89
CA VAL A 69 2.40 12.19 -6.72
C VAL A 69 1.23 11.50 -6.03
N SER A 70 0.26 11.05 -6.81
CA SER A 70 -0.92 10.33 -6.34
C SER A 70 -1.07 9.03 -7.11
N GLY A 71 -1.72 8.04 -6.49
CA GLY A 71 -1.93 6.75 -7.14
C GLY A 71 -0.78 5.76 -6.87
N GLY A 72 -0.84 4.64 -7.59
CA GLY A 72 0.09 3.53 -7.40
C GLY A 72 -0.37 2.52 -6.35
N THR A 73 0.51 1.56 -6.08
CA THR A 73 0.21 0.41 -5.20
C THR A 73 1.02 0.41 -3.91
N TYR A 74 1.95 1.35 -3.76
CA TYR A 74 2.74 1.49 -2.55
C TYR A 74 1.89 2.04 -1.40
N GLY A 75 2.02 1.42 -0.23
CA GLY A 75 1.39 1.85 0.99
C GLY A 75 0.80 0.70 1.79
N PHE A 76 -0.04 1.06 2.73
CA PHE A 76 -0.67 0.18 3.71
C PHE A 76 -2.18 0.14 3.51
N ARG A 77 -2.78 -1.03 3.66
CA ARG A 77 -4.23 -1.21 3.66
C ARG A 77 -4.63 -2.19 4.74
N VAL A 78 -5.46 -1.77 5.67
CA VAL A 78 -6.05 -2.64 6.70
C VAL A 78 -6.93 -3.70 6.05
N SER A 79 -6.70 -4.96 6.40
CA SER A 79 -7.53 -6.11 6.06
C SER A 79 -8.68 -6.18 7.08
N GLN A 80 -9.75 -5.42 6.85
CA GLN A 80 -10.79 -5.19 7.86
C GLN A 80 -11.39 -6.49 8.41
N ASP A 81 -11.75 -7.46 7.55
CA ASP A 81 -12.32 -8.73 7.97
C ASP A 81 -11.36 -9.55 8.86
N LYS A 82 -10.07 -9.54 8.52
CA LYS A 82 -9.04 -10.22 9.31
C LYS A 82 -8.84 -9.52 10.65
N GLU A 83 -8.82 -8.20 10.68
CA GLU A 83 -8.68 -7.44 11.92
C GLU A 83 -9.87 -7.64 12.85
N VAL A 84 -11.09 -7.60 12.33
CA VAL A 84 -12.30 -7.93 13.09
C VAL A 84 -12.20 -9.33 13.70
N SER A 85 -11.77 -10.32 12.91
CA SER A 85 -11.62 -11.69 13.37
C SER A 85 -10.55 -11.82 14.46
N ALA A 86 -9.43 -11.12 14.30
CA ALA A 86 -8.34 -11.11 15.28
C ALA A 86 -8.77 -10.47 16.60
N LEU A 87 -9.47 -9.32 16.53
CA LEU A 87 -9.99 -8.67 17.73
C LEU A 87 -11.04 -9.50 18.47
N LEU A 88 -11.94 -10.18 17.74
CA LEU A 88 -12.88 -11.12 18.36
C LEU A 88 -12.20 -12.26 19.06
N ALA A 89 -11.12 -12.80 18.48
CA ALA A 89 -10.34 -13.86 19.11
C ALA A 89 -9.67 -13.39 20.41
N LEU A 90 -9.04 -12.21 20.41
CA LEU A 90 -8.45 -11.61 21.62
C LEU A 90 -9.50 -11.39 22.72
N MET A 91 -10.67 -10.87 22.37
CA MET A 91 -11.76 -10.65 23.32
C MET A 91 -12.29 -11.96 23.92
N ASN A 92 -12.44 -13.01 23.11
CA ASN A 92 -12.90 -14.32 23.58
C ASN A 92 -11.87 -15.00 24.50
N GLU A 93 -10.60 -14.72 24.31
CA GLU A 93 -9.49 -15.25 25.12
C GLU A 93 -9.18 -14.35 26.34
N ASN A 94 -9.89 -13.23 26.52
CA ASN A 94 -9.60 -12.18 27.51
C ASN A 94 -8.16 -11.68 27.44
N LYS A 95 -7.63 -11.54 26.22
CA LYS A 95 -6.27 -11.04 25.95
C LYS A 95 -6.32 -9.59 25.50
N SER A 96 -5.27 -8.86 25.82
CA SER A 96 -5.00 -7.52 25.32
C SER A 96 -3.66 -7.47 24.60
N GLU A 97 -3.56 -6.58 23.63
CA GLU A 97 -2.30 -6.26 22.93
C GLU A 97 -2.09 -4.76 22.94
N GLU A 98 -0.88 -4.35 23.32
CA GLU A 98 -0.46 -2.95 23.22
C GLU A 98 0.29 -2.72 21.91
N SER A 99 0.23 -1.49 21.42
CA SER A 99 0.93 -1.06 20.18
C SER A 99 0.69 -1.96 18.96
N ARG A 100 -0.53 -2.51 18.87
CA ARG A 100 -0.92 -3.41 17.81
C ARG A 100 -0.88 -2.72 16.45
N VAL A 101 -0.28 -3.38 15.46
CA VAL A 101 -0.43 -3.04 14.04
C VAL A 101 -1.63 -3.84 13.49
N PRO A 102 -2.60 -3.19 12.83
CA PRO A 102 -3.76 -3.92 12.29
C PRO A 102 -3.36 -4.98 11.26
N GLU A 103 -4.15 -6.03 11.12
CA GLU A 103 -4.06 -6.98 10.00
C GLU A 103 -4.11 -6.22 8.68
N HIS A 104 -3.16 -6.46 7.78
CA HIS A 104 -2.97 -5.59 6.62
C HIS A 104 -2.40 -6.28 5.39
N THR A 105 -2.42 -5.54 4.30
CA THR A 105 -1.61 -5.78 3.10
C THR A 105 -0.76 -4.55 2.80
N GLY A 106 0.36 -4.75 2.11
CA GLY A 106 1.32 -3.69 1.82
C GLY A 106 2.24 -3.40 3.01
N GLN A 107 2.77 -2.19 3.08
CA GLN A 107 3.72 -1.78 4.12
C GLN A 107 3.37 -0.39 4.64
N LEU A 108 3.61 -0.15 5.92
CA LEU A 108 3.57 1.19 6.48
C LEU A 108 4.57 2.09 5.73
N PRO A 109 4.22 3.36 5.50
CA PRO A 109 5.17 4.32 4.93
C PRO A 109 6.46 4.33 5.75
N SER A 110 7.59 4.35 5.06
CA SER A 110 8.89 4.51 5.70
C SER A 110 9.05 5.92 6.28
N GLU A 111 9.93 6.09 7.24
CA GLU A 111 10.27 7.43 7.72
C GLU A 111 11.01 8.23 6.64
N GLY A 112 10.78 9.53 6.63
CA GLY A 112 11.44 10.48 5.73
C GLY A 112 10.90 10.49 4.30
N ASN A 113 11.21 11.57 3.62
CA ASN A 113 10.92 11.86 2.21
C ASN A 113 9.51 11.47 1.74
N GLY A 114 8.47 11.95 2.43
CA GLY A 114 7.08 11.68 2.06
C GLY A 114 6.65 10.21 2.24
N GLY A 115 7.36 9.46 3.09
CA GLY A 115 7.09 8.06 3.35
C GLY A 115 7.79 7.09 2.40
N LEU A 116 8.75 7.56 1.59
CA LEU A 116 9.54 6.75 0.67
C LEU A 116 10.77 6.13 1.33
N GLY A 117 11.22 6.69 2.47
CA GLY A 117 12.44 6.28 3.15
C GLY A 117 13.70 6.77 2.43
N SER A 118 14.82 6.10 2.71
CA SER A 118 16.14 6.45 2.18
C SER A 118 16.55 5.69 0.90
N SER A 119 15.74 4.71 0.46
CA SER A 119 16.08 3.88 -0.70
C SER A 119 14.89 3.73 -1.63
N TYR A 120 14.96 4.32 -2.82
CA TYR A 120 13.89 4.35 -3.81
C TYR A 120 14.44 4.59 -5.23
N ILE A 121 13.60 4.38 -6.23
CA ILE A 121 13.85 4.82 -7.60
C ILE A 121 12.91 5.99 -7.89
N GLU A 122 13.47 7.14 -8.21
CA GLU A 122 12.73 8.27 -8.75
C GLU A 122 12.74 8.22 -10.27
N VAL A 123 11.57 8.39 -10.87
CA VAL A 123 11.38 8.36 -12.31
C VAL A 123 10.71 9.65 -12.76
N ASN A 124 11.45 10.46 -13.50
CA ASN A 124 10.90 11.67 -14.13
C ASN A 124 10.48 11.35 -15.57
N ILE A 125 9.19 11.09 -15.77
CA ILE A 125 8.63 10.72 -17.07
C ILE A 125 8.77 11.86 -18.09
N THR A 126 8.66 13.11 -17.67
CA THR A 126 8.80 14.27 -18.55
C THR A 126 10.24 14.44 -19.06
N LYS A 127 11.22 14.24 -18.18
CA LYS A 127 12.64 14.33 -18.54
C LYS A 127 13.18 13.02 -19.11
N GLN A 128 12.43 11.93 -19.05
CA GLN A 128 12.87 10.57 -19.43
C GLN A 128 14.17 10.18 -18.72
N HIS A 129 14.26 10.51 -17.41
CA HIS A 129 15.44 10.28 -16.58
C HIS A 129 15.04 9.65 -15.23
N LEU A 130 15.86 8.75 -14.73
CA LEU A 130 15.66 8.08 -13.44
C LEU A 130 16.90 8.18 -12.56
N TRP A 131 16.67 8.17 -11.26
CA TRP A 131 17.68 8.07 -10.21
C TRP A 131 17.37 6.90 -9.29
N PHE A 132 18.37 6.05 -9.04
CA PHE A 132 18.31 5.07 -7.98
C PHE A 132 19.02 5.63 -6.74
N VAL A 133 18.25 5.91 -5.73
CA VAL A 133 18.72 6.37 -4.42
C VAL A 133 18.82 5.17 -3.49
N LYS A 134 19.96 5.00 -2.84
CA LYS A 134 20.20 3.99 -1.83
C LYS A 134 20.82 4.64 -0.60
N ASP A 135 20.20 4.41 0.55
CA ASP A 135 20.65 4.95 1.85
C ASP A 135 20.88 6.49 1.80
N GLY A 136 19.98 7.20 1.11
CA GLY A 136 20.00 8.66 0.94
C GLY A 136 20.95 9.18 -0.14
N SER A 137 21.68 8.32 -0.85
CA SER A 137 22.63 8.73 -1.88
C SER A 137 22.25 8.19 -3.25
N VAL A 138 22.41 8.99 -4.31
CA VAL A 138 22.24 8.53 -5.68
C VAL A 138 23.39 7.57 -6.01
N VAL A 139 23.08 6.31 -6.32
CA VAL A 139 24.06 5.28 -6.67
C VAL A 139 24.03 4.92 -8.15
N LEU A 140 22.97 5.30 -8.86
CA LEU A 140 22.84 5.15 -10.31
C LEU A 140 21.84 6.17 -10.84
N GLU A 141 22.13 6.72 -12.00
CA GLU A 141 21.18 7.49 -12.80
C GLU A 141 21.28 7.07 -14.26
N SER A 142 20.20 7.22 -15.01
CA SER A 142 20.14 6.84 -16.42
C SER A 142 18.98 7.53 -17.12
N ASP A 143 19.17 7.81 -18.38
CA ASP A 143 18.06 8.09 -19.28
C ASP A 143 17.30 6.79 -19.56
N PHE A 144 16.02 6.91 -19.87
CA PHE A 144 15.14 5.78 -20.21
C PHE A 144 14.08 6.23 -21.22
N VAL A 145 13.32 5.27 -21.73
CA VAL A 145 12.14 5.52 -22.55
C VAL A 145 10.91 4.97 -21.82
N SER A 146 9.95 5.85 -21.51
CA SER A 146 8.68 5.42 -20.93
C SER A 146 7.76 4.79 -21.96
N GLY A 147 6.69 4.15 -21.48
CA GLY A 147 5.62 3.68 -22.34
C GLY A 147 4.97 4.82 -23.14
N LYS A 148 4.37 4.49 -24.26
CA LYS A 148 3.79 5.46 -25.20
C LYS A 148 2.63 6.22 -24.59
N GLU A 149 2.78 7.52 -24.39
CA GLU A 149 1.81 8.38 -23.72
C GLU A 149 0.47 8.44 -24.44
N SER A 150 0.47 8.39 -25.78
CA SER A 150 -0.75 8.40 -26.60
C SER A 150 -1.50 7.07 -26.68
N ASP A 151 -1.00 6.02 -26.00
CA ASP A 151 -1.60 4.69 -25.99
C ASP A 151 -1.88 4.26 -24.54
N SER A 152 -3.15 4.27 -24.15
CA SER A 152 -3.57 3.94 -22.80
C SER A 152 -3.21 2.52 -22.35
N SER A 153 -2.97 1.61 -23.30
CA SER A 153 -2.54 0.23 -23.01
C SER A 153 -1.03 0.11 -22.73
N ARG A 154 -0.28 1.12 -23.11
CA ARG A 154 1.20 1.18 -23.00
C ARG A 154 1.71 2.37 -22.18
N PHE A 155 0.79 3.17 -21.68
CA PHE A 155 1.11 4.35 -20.86
C PHE A 155 1.78 3.94 -19.54
N THR A 156 2.83 4.66 -19.14
CA THR A 156 3.45 4.51 -17.82
C THR A 156 2.77 5.46 -16.84
N PRO A 157 1.92 4.97 -15.92
CA PRO A 157 1.19 5.85 -15.02
C PRO A 157 2.11 6.41 -13.93
N SER A 158 1.89 7.68 -13.58
CA SER A 158 2.48 8.27 -12.38
C SER A 158 1.94 7.60 -11.11
N GLY A 159 2.68 7.66 -10.03
CA GLY A 159 2.29 7.10 -8.74
C GLY A 159 3.47 6.52 -7.98
N THR A 160 3.18 5.93 -6.82
CA THR A 160 4.17 5.27 -5.98
C THR A 160 3.93 3.77 -5.99
N TYR A 161 4.95 3.01 -6.30
CA TYR A 161 4.86 1.57 -6.53
C TYR A 161 5.92 0.78 -5.77
N TYR A 162 5.72 -0.54 -5.68
CA TYR A 162 6.76 -1.50 -5.31
C TYR A 162 7.30 -2.19 -6.54
N ILE A 163 8.61 -2.44 -6.57
CA ILE A 163 9.15 -3.52 -7.39
C ILE A 163 8.82 -4.83 -6.67
N TYR A 164 7.89 -5.61 -7.22
CA TYR A 164 7.41 -6.83 -6.56
C TYR A 164 8.06 -8.11 -7.05
N ASN A 165 8.87 -8.02 -8.11
CA ASN A 165 9.66 -9.15 -8.62
C ASN A 165 10.95 -8.65 -9.28
N LYS A 166 11.94 -9.53 -9.40
CA LYS A 166 13.19 -9.30 -10.11
C LYS A 166 13.54 -10.59 -10.84
N GLU A 167 13.52 -10.54 -12.17
CA GLU A 167 13.78 -11.69 -13.02
C GLU A 167 14.94 -11.39 -13.98
N ARG A 168 15.61 -12.46 -14.43
CA ARG A 168 16.62 -12.41 -15.49
C ARG A 168 16.18 -13.26 -16.66
N ASN A 169 16.65 -12.88 -17.87
CA ASN A 169 16.47 -13.66 -19.10
C ASN A 169 14.99 -13.98 -19.38
N ARG A 170 14.12 -12.96 -19.27
CA ARG A 170 12.70 -13.09 -19.53
C ARG A 170 12.36 -12.70 -20.97
N VAL A 171 11.34 -13.34 -21.53
CA VAL A 171 10.70 -12.87 -22.77
C VAL A 171 9.43 -12.12 -22.42
N LEU A 172 9.41 -10.82 -22.69
CA LEU A 172 8.20 -9.99 -22.58
C LEU A 172 7.33 -10.23 -23.80
N ARG A 173 6.04 -10.43 -23.58
CA ARG A 173 5.07 -10.77 -24.62
C ARG A 173 3.91 -9.80 -24.62
N GLY A 174 3.53 -9.35 -25.81
CA GLY A 174 2.31 -8.59 -26.03
C GLY A 174 1.06 -9.47 -25.98
N THR A 175 -0.06 -8.93 -26.41
CA THR A 175 -1.34 -9.64 -26.46
C THR A 175 -1.25 -10.86 -27.39
N LYS A 176 -1.78 -11.99 -26.94
CA LYS A 176 -1.91 -13.18 -27.78
C LYS A 176 -3.03 -12.98 -28.78
N GLN A 177 -2.74 -13.08 -30.06
CA GLN A 177 -3.67 -12.90 -31.17
C GLN A 177 -4.48 -14.19 -31.47
N ALA A 178 -5.56 -14.06 -32.23
CA ALA A 178 -6.38 -15.20 -32.61
C ALA A 178 -5.64 -16.30 -33.38
N ASN A 179 -4.57 -15.96 -34.11
CA ASN A 179 -3.69 -16.89 -34.81
C ASN A 179 -2.69 -17.64 -33.89
N GLY A 180 -2.77 -17.43 -32.57
CA GLY A 180 -1.93 -18.06 -31.56
C GLY A 180 -0.57 -17.40 -31.36
N LYS A 181 -0.20 -16.42 -32.16
CA LYS A 181 1.06 -15.66 -32.02
C LYS A 181 0.89 -14.49 -31.07
N TYR A 182 1.98 -14.04 -30.47
CA TYR A 182 1.99 -12.79 -29.68
C TYR A 182 2.19 -11.59 -30.61
N GLU A 183 1.64 -10.44 -30.22
CA GLU A 183 1.82 -9.16 -30.92
C GLU A 183 3.31 -8.81 -31.06
N TYR A 184 4.06 -9.07 -29.98
CA TYR A 184 5.50 -9.00 -29.96
C TYR A 184 6.07 -10.01 -28.94
N GLU A 185 7.33 -10.34 -29.09
CA GLU A 185 8.16 -11.06 -28.14
C GLU A 185 9.50 -10.36 -28.05
N SER A 186 9.84 -9.88 -26.86
CA SER A 186 11.09 -9.15 -26.60
C SER A 186 11.87 -9.84 -25.49
N PRO A 187 12.99 -10.49 -25.79
CA PRO A 187 13.89 -11.01 -24.76
C PRO A 187 14.56 -9.83 -24.05
N VAL A 188 14.61 -9.89 -22.72
CA VAL A 188 15.26 -8.89 -21.86
C VAL A 188 16.19 -9.60 -20.87
N SER A 189 17.32 -8.97 -20.55
CA SER A 189 18.27 -9.53 -19.58
C SER A 189 17.76 -9.34 -18.14
N TYR A 190 17.04 -8.26 -17.90
CA TYR A 190 16.48 -7.91 -16.60
C TYR A 190 15.02 -7.49 -16.75
N TRP A 191 14.18 -7.93 -15.79
CA TRP A 191 12.79 -7.52 -15.68
C TRP A 191 12.44 -7.25 -14.23
N MET A 192 12.01 -6.04 -13.92
CA MET A 192 11.63 -5.60 -12.58
C MET A 192 10.26 -4.93 -12.62
N PRO A 193 9.17 -5.72 -12.58
CA PRO A 193 7.82 -5.19 -12.63
C PRO A 193 7.44 -4.44 -11.36
N PHE A 194 6.70 -3.34 -11.54
CA PHE A 194 6.17 -2.53 -10.45
C PHE A 194 4.66 -2.26 -10.58
N ASN A 195 4.09 -2.37 -11.78
CA ASN A 195 2.65 -2.19 -11.98
C ASN A 195 2.13 -3.12 -13.09
N LYS A 196 1.57 -4.27 -12.71
CA LYS A 196 1.06 -5.29 -13.67
C LYS A 196 2.15 -5.69 -14.68
N GLY A 197 1.94 -5.37 -15.95
CA GLY A 197 2.88 -5.60 -17.05
C GLY A 197 3.87 -4.46 -17.30
N ILE A 198 3.98 -3.48 -16.40
CA ILE A 198 4.90 -2.34 -16.50
C ILE A 198 6.04 -2.56 -15.51
N GLY A 199 7.27 -2.39 -15.98
CA GLY A 199 8.47 -2.59 -15.17
C GLY A 199 9.72 -2.02 -15.83
N PHE A 200 10.80 -2.00 -15.09
CA PHE A 200 12.12 -1.67 -15.62
C PHE A 200 12.69 -2.87 -16.37
N HIS A 201 13.26 -2.61 -17.53
CA HIS A 201 13.97 -3.61 -18.36
C HIS A 201 15.00 -2.92 -19.25
N ASP A 202 15.95 -3.67 -19.79
CA ASP A 202 16.91 -3.30 -20.82
C ASP A 202 16.34 -3.37 -22.24
#